data_451df9d1bf26a48658f08da0d293befc
#
_entry.id   451df9d1bf26a48658f08da0d293befc
#
_cell.length_a   1.000
_cell.length_b   1.000
_cell.length_c   1.000
_cell.angle_alpha   90.00
_cell.angle_beta   90.00
_cell.angle_gamma   90.00
#
_symmetry.space_group_name_H-M   'P 1'
#
loop_
_entity.id
_entity.type
_entity.pdbx_description
1 polymer ?
#
loop_
_entity_poly.entity_id
_entity_poly.type
_entity_poly.pdbx_seq_one_letter_code
_entity_poly.pdbx_strand_id
1 'polypeptide(L)'
;MTHVILVVEDNDRNLKLLRDVLEYAGYDVRAARTAEEGITMAVDQPPNLVLMDLHLPGIDGMEALRRLRESPRTADIPVVAVTAQAMKHDRERALEAGFDGYVEKPISVRAFPDQVRRFLSAKEVGTE
;
A
#
# COMPACT_ATOMS: atom_id res chain seq x y z
N MET A 1 6.85 16.81 -9.12
CA MET A 1 7.58 16.01 -8.13
C MET A 1 7.14 14.56 -8.21
N THR A 2 8.08 13.66 -8.09
CA THR A 2 7.78 12.23 -8.18
C THR A 2 7.26 11.70 -6.86
N HIS A 3 6.13 11.03 -6.88
CA HIS A 3 5.61 10.36 -5.69
C HIS A 3 6.35 9.06 -5.47
N VAL A 4 6.62 8.75 -4.20
CA VAL A 4 7.27 7.51 -3.80
C VAL A 4 6.22 6.56 -3.25
N ILE A 5 6.19 5.34 -3.78
CA ILE A 5 5.24 4.32 -3.36
C ILE A 5 6.01 3.14 -2.78
N LEU A 6 5.69 2.77 -1.55
CA LEU A 6 6.26 1.59 -0.91
C LEU A 6 5.31 0.41 -1.16
N VAL A 7 5.83 -0.64 -1.77
CA VAL A 7 5.08 -1.87 -2.02
C VAL A 7 5.58 -2.95 -1.08
N VAL A 8 4.70 -3.49 -0.25
CA VAL A 8 5.02 -4.56 0.69
C VAL A 8 4.37 -5.84 0.18
N GLU A 9 5.18 -6.73 -0.39
CA GLU A 9 4.73 -7.91 -1.10
C GLU A 9 5.84 -8.97 -1.09
N ASP A 10 5.53 -10.19 -0.69
CA ASP A 10 6.53 -11.25 -0.60
C ASP A 10 6.66 -12.10 -1.87
N ASN A 11 5.68 -12.05 -2.77
CA ASN A 11 5.71 -12.82 -4.01
C ASN A 11 6.43 -12.04 -5.09
N ASP A 12 7.49 -12.64 -5.65
CA ASP A 12 8.33 -11.95 -6.64
C ASP A 12 7.58 -11.53 -7.90
N ARG A 13 6.67 -12.36 -8.39
CA ARG A 13 5.91 -12.05 -9.60
C ARG A 13 4.96 -10.87 -9.37
N ASN A 14 4.28 -10.88 -8.25
CA ASN A 14 3.36 -9.79 -7.89
C ASN A 14 4.12 -8.50 -7.67
N LEU A 15 5.25 -8.58 -6.98
CA LEU A 15 6.09 -7.41 -6.73
C LEU A 15 6.61 -6.81 -8.05
N LYS A 16 7.08 -7.67 -8.96
CA LYS A 16 7.56 -7.20 -10.26
C LYS A 16 6.45 -6.52 -11.06
N LEU A 17 5.26 -7.12 -11.07
CA LEU A 17 4.12 -6.55 -11.79
C LEU A 17 3.74 -5.18 -11.23
N LEU A 18 3.61 -5.09 -9.91
CA LEU A 18 3.27 -3.81 -9.27
C LEU A 18 4.33 -2.75 -9.55
N ARG A 19 5.60 -3.11 -9.41
CA ARG A 19 6.71 -2.20 -9.69
C ARG A 19 6.68 -1.72 -11.14
N ASP A 20 6.57 -2.64 -12.08
CA ASP A 20 6.60 -2.30 -13.51
C ASP A 20 5.46 -1.37 -13.89
N VAL A 21 4.26 -1.65 -13.42
CA VAL A 21 3.08 -0.82 -13.71
C VAL A 21 3.25 0.58 -13.10
N LEU A 22 3.71 0.65 -11.86
CA LEU A 22 3.85 1.93 -11.18
C LEU A 22 5.02 2.75 -11.73
N GLU A 23 6.14 2.13 -12.04
CA GLU A 23 7.28 2.84 -12.63
C GLU A 23 6.93 3.37 -14.03
N TYR A 24 6.20 2.57 -14.81
CA TYR A 24 5.73 3.04 -16.11
C TYR A 24 4.82 4.26 -15.98
N ALA A 25 4.04 4.33 -14.90
CA ALA A 25 3.17 5.48 -14.65
C ALA A 25 3.91 6.70 -14.09
N GLY A 26 5.22 6.59 -13.84
CA GLY A 26 6.04 7.71 -13.41
C GLY A 26 6.31 7.79 -11.91
N TYR A 27 5.94 6.75 -11.15
CA TYR A 27 6.19 6.71 -9.72
C TYR A 27 7.54 6.09 -9.39
N ASP A 28 8.12 6.51 -8.26
CA ASP A 28 9.31 5.90 -7.72
C ASP A 28 8.87 4.79 -6.76
N VAL A 29 9.35 3.57 -6.96
CA VAL A 29 8.87 2.40 -6.22
C VAL A 29 9.96 1.86 -5.32
N ARG A 30 9.61 1.67 -4.05
CA ARG A 30 10.43 0.95 -3.08
C ARG A 30 9.72 -0.32 -2.70
N ALA A 31 10.47 -1.38 -2.45
CA ALA A 31 9.89 -2.69 -2.20
C ALA A 31 10.36 -3.25 -0.86
N ALA A 32 9.44 -3.85 -0.13
CA ALA A 32 9.72 -4.63 1.06
C ALA A 32 9.03 -5.98 0.93
N ARG A 33 9.64 -7.03 1.46
CA ARG A 33 9.11 -8.38 1.35
C ARG A 33 8.40 -8.85 2.61
N THR A 34 8.57 -8.13 3.70
CA THR A 34 7.88 -8.41 4.96
C THR A 34 7.26 -7.12 5.48
N ALA A 35 6.25 -7.27 6.32
CA ALA A 35 5.61 -6.11 6.93
C ALA A 35 6.58 -5.36 7.83
N GLU A 36 7.41 -6.08 8.59
CA GLU A 36 8.39 -5.46 9.47
C GLU A 36 9.39 -4.60 8.70
N GLU A 37 9.91 -5.12 7.58
CA GLU A 37 10.80 -4.37 6.71
C GLU A 37 10.10 -3.14 6.15
N GLY A 38 8.84 -3.31 5.72
CA GLY A 38 8.05 -2.20 5.18
C GLY A 38 7.84 -1.09 6.20
N ILE A 39 7.51 -1.46 7.42
CA ILE A 39 7.34 -0.48 8.51
C ILE A 39 8.63 0.30 8.76
N THR A 40 9.75 -0.42 8.86
CA THR A 40 11.06 0.21 9.07
C THR A 40 11.38 1.19 7.95
N MET A 41 11.19 0.78 6.71
CA MET A 41 11.44 1.63 5.56
C MET A 41 10.54 2.88 5.57
N ALA A 42 9.27 2.69 5.90
CA ALA A 42 8.30 3.78 5.89
C ALA A 42 8.59 4.82 6.96
N VAL A 43 8.99 4.36 8.15
CA VAL A 43 9.34 5.27 9.24
C VAL A 43 10.64 6.02 8.95
N ASP A 44 11.61 5.32 8.38
CA ASP A 44 12.91 5.91 8.05
C ASP A 44 12.80 6.96 6.94
N GLN A 45 12.09 6.63 5.86
CA GLN A 45 11.85 7.52 4.73
C GLN A 45 10.37 7.44 4.33
N PRO A 46 9.52 8.26 4.92
CA PRO A 46 8.07 8.16 4.67
C PRO A 46 7.72 8.29 3.19
N PRO A 47 7.01 7.29 2.63
CA PRO A 47 6.55 7.36 1.25
C PRO A 47 5.26 8.17 1.14
N ASN A 48 4.82 8.40 -0.09
CA ASN A 48 3.54 9.06 -0.34
C ASN A 48 2.35 8.10 -0.24
N LEU A 49 2.61 6.81 -0.43
CA LEU A 49 1.58 5.77 -0.41
C LEU A 49 2.22 4.43 -0.04
N VAL A 50 1.51 3.62 0.75
CA VAL A 50 1.92 2.24 1.04
C VAL A 50 0.88 1.30 0.44
N LEU A 51 1.35 0.34 -0.35
CA LEU A 51 0.53 -0.76 -0.86
C LEU A 51 0.92 -2.01 -0.09
N MET A 52 -0.01 -2.56 0.67
CA MET A 52 0.26 -3.63 1.64
C MET A 52 -0.54 -4.88 1.34
N ASP A 53 0.15 -6.01 1.11
CA ASP A 53 -0.51 -7.30 1.04
C ASP A 53 -0.98 -7.68 2.44
N LEU A 54 -2.20 -8.17 2.56
CA LEU A 54 -2.76 -8.58 3.86
C LEU A 54 -2.24 -9.95 4.32
N HIS A 55 -1.77 -10.78 3.40
CA HIS A 55 -1.40 -12.16 3.68
C HIS A 55 0.11 -12.38 3.64
N LEU A 56 0.84 -11.55 4.35
CA LEU A 56 2.30 -11.67 4.46
C LEU A 56 2.66 -12.64 5.59
N PRO A 57 3.81 -13.32 5.47
CA PRO A 57 4.34 -14.08 6.60
C PRO A 57 4.78 -13.14 7.72
N GLY A 58 4.74 -13.63 8.96
CA GLY A 58 5.07 -12.80 10.12
C GLY A 58 3.84 -12.05 10.61
N ILE A 59 3.99 -10.76 10.88
CA ILE A 59 2.84 -9.95 11.28
C ILE A 59 1.93 -9.72 10.08
N ASP A 60 0.62 -9.72 10.32
CA ASP A 60 -0.33 -9.54 9.23
C ASP A 60 -0.50 -8.06 8.87
N GLY A 61 -1.26 -7.80 7.80
CA GLY A 61 -1.45 -6.43 7.31
C GLY A 61 -2.18 -5.54 8.28
N MET A 62 -3.08 -6.08 9.09
CA MET A 62 -3.82 -5.30 10.08
C MET A 62 -2.89 -4.79 11.19
N GLU A 63 -2.00 -5.66 11.69
CA GLU A 63 -1.02 -5.28 12.70
C GLU A 63 -0.02 -4.28 12.12
N ALA A 64 0.39 -4.48 10.87
CA ALA A 64 1.30 -3.56 10.19
C ALA A 64 0.68 -2.16 10.10
N LEU A 65 -0.60 -2.08 9.73
CA LEU A 65 -1.32 -0.81 9.66
C LEU A 65 -1.33 -0.13 11.03
N ARG A 66 -1.64 -0.90 12.09
CA ARG A 66 -1.67 -0.36 13.45
C ARG A 66 -0.34 0.28 13.81
N ARG A 67 0.77 -0.41 13.51
CA ARG A 67 2.10 0.11 13.80
C ARG A 67 2.43 1.37 13.00
N LEU A 68 2.02 1.42 11.74
CA LEU A 68 2.21 2.62 10.92
C LEU A 68 1.45 3.81 11.50
N ARG A 69 0.23 3.58 11.98
CA ARG A 69 -0.60 4.66 12.55
C ARG A 69 -0.08 5.14 13.90
N GLU A 70 0.70 4.33 14.61
CA GLU A 70 1.29 4.73 15.89
C GLU A 70 2.47 5.67 15.75
N SER A 71 3.15 5.67 14.61
CA SER A 71 4.30 6.54 14.39
C SER A 71 3.87 7.89 13.81
N PRO A 72 4.29 9.01 14.40
CA PRO A 72 3.93 10.33 13.85
C PRO A 72 4.41 10.54 12.41
N ARG A 73 5.47 9.85 12.01
CA ARG A 73 6.02 9.99 10.66
C ARG A 73 5.18 9.32 9.60
N THR A 74 4.37 8.31 9.98
CA THR A 74 3.59 7.50 9.04
C THR A 74 2.09 7.53 9.32
N ALA A 75 1.66 8.19 10.39
CA ALA A 75 0.26 8.15 10.83
C ALA A 75 -0.72 8.64 9.77
N ASP A 76 -0.31 9.58 8.94
CA ASP A 76 -1.20 10.19 7.93
C ASP A 76 -0.96 9.69 6.50
N ILE A 77 -0.03 8.76 6.30
CA ILE A 77 0.25 8.23 4.97
C ILE A 77 -0.88 7.29 4.55
N PRO A 78 -1.44 7.44 3.33
CA PRO A 78 -2.45 6.50 2.86
C PRO A 78 -1.86 5.11 2.73
N VAL A 79 -2.58 4.11 3.26
CA VAL A 79 -2.20 2.71 3.20
C VAL A 79 -3.34 1.96 2.54
N VAL A 80 -3.05 1.28 1.43
CA VAL A 80 -4.03 0.56 0.64
C VAL A 80 -3.73 -0.93 0.70
N ALA A 81 -4.73 -1.73 1.02
CA ALA A 81 -4.60 -3.17 1.03
C ALA A 81 -4.68 -3.72 -0.39
N VAL A 82 -3.72 -4.59 -0.76
CA VAL A 82 -3.71 -5.26 -2.06
C VAL A 82 -3.65 -6.76 -1.78
N THR A 83 -4.71 -7.49 -2.08
CA THR A 83 -4.80 -8.89 -1.66
C THR A 83 -5.52 -9.77 -2.66
N ALA A 84 -5.12 -11.04 -2.72
CA ALA A 84 -5.73 -12.04 -3.59
C ALA A 84 -7.04 -12.60 -3.01
N GLN A 85 -7.22 -12.52 -1.70
CA GLN A 85 -8.44 -13.02 -1.07
C GLN A 85 -9.46 -11.90 -0.94
N ALA A 86 -10.32 -11.84 -1.94
CA ALA A 86 -11.30 -10.78 -2.06
C ALA A 86 -12.68 -11.24 -1.58
N MET A 87 -12.77 -11.70 -0.35
CA MET A 87 -14.07 -11.97 0.24
C MET A 87 -14.66 -10.65 0.73
N LYS A 88 -15.97 -10.53 0.61
CA LYS A 88 -16.68 -9.31 0.98
C LYS A 88 -16.31 -8.83 2.38
N HIS A 89 -16.21 -9.76 3.32
CA HIS A 89 -15.86 -9.44 4.71
C HIS A 89 -14.43 -8.91 4.87
N ASP A 90 -13.51 -9.39 4.04
CA ASP A 90 -12.11 -8.93 4.12
C ASP A 90 -12.00 -7.46 3.76
N ARG A 91 -12.75 -7.04 2.73
CA ARG A 91 -12.76 -5.64 2.34
C ARG A 91 -13.33 -4.77 3.44
N GLU A 92 -14.47 -5.16 4.01
CA GLU A 92 -15.11 -4.41 5.07
C GLU A 92 -14.20 -4.30 6.30
N ARG A 93 -13.56 -5.41 6.68
CA ARG A 93 -12.65 -5.45 7.81
C ARG A 93 -11.43 -4.56 7.60
N ALA A 94 -10.88 -4.57 6.38
CA ALA A 94 -9.72 -3.73 6.05
C ALA A 94 -10.08 -2.24 6.17
N LEU A 95 -11.22 -1.85 5.62
CA LEU A 95 -11.66 -0.46 5.67
C LEU A 95 -11.98 -0.03 7.11
N GLU A 96 -12.61 -0.90 7.88
CA GLU A 96 -12.90 -0.63 9.29
C GLU A 96 -11.63 -0.51 10.12
N ALA A 97 -10.59 -1.28 9.78
CA ALA A 97 -9.32 -1.22 10.48
C ALA A 97 -8.55 0.06 10.19
N GLY A 98 -8.93 0.81 9.15
CA GLY A 98 -8.32 2.08 8.83
C GLY A 98 -7.51 2.12 7.54
N PHE A 99 -7.57 1.05 6.73
CA PHE A 99 -6.98 1.11 5.38
C PHE A 99 -7.73 2.16 4.55
N ASP A 100 -7.00 2.93 3.79
CA ASP A 100 -7.58 3.99 2.96
C ASP A 100 -8.20 3.45 1.68
N GLY A 101 -7.89 2.22 1.32
CA GLY A 101 -8.47 1.58 0.15
C GLY A 101 -8.18 0.10 0.13
N TYR A 102 -8.75 -0.56 -0.87
CA TYR A 102 -8.65 -2.01 -1.02
C TYR A 102 -8.63 -2.35 -2.50
N VAL A 103 -7.62 -3.08 -2.93
CA VAL A 103 -7.46 -3.50 -4.33
C VAL A 103 -7.32 -5.02 -4.38
N GLU A 104 -8.13 -5.66 -5.23
CA GLU A 104 -8.07 -7.11 -5.41
C GLU A 104 -7.03 -7.51 -6.44
N LYS A 105 -6.31 -8.59 -6.16
CA LYS A 105 -5.44 -9.23 -7.15
C LYS A 105 -6.25 -10.21 -7.98
N PRO A 106 -5.91 -10.44 -9.25
CA PRO A 106 -4.83 -9.76 -9.96
C PRO A 106 -5.19 -8.31 -10.27
N ILE A 107 -4.21 -7.43 -10.18
CA ILE A 107 -4.43 -6.02 -10.49
C ILE A 107 -4.72 -5.84 -11.98
N SER A 108 -5.57 -4.85 -12.29
CA SER A 108 -5.78 -4.45 -13.67
C SER A 108 -4.65 -3.49 -14.08
N VAL A 109 -3.85 -3.88 -15.05
CA VAL A 109 -2.74 -3.03 -15.54
C VAL A 109 -3.28 -1.69 -16.05
N ARG A 110 -4.48 -1.68 -16.59
CA ARG A 110 -5.13 -0.47 -17.09
C ARG A 110 -5.65 0.42 -15.97
N ALA A 111 -6.36 -0.18 -15.01
CA ALA A 111 -7.09 0.58 -14.00
C ALA A 111 -6.21 0.97 -12.80
N PHE A 112 -5.18 0.18 -12.51
CA PHE A 112 -4.41 0.34 -11.29
C PHE A 112 -3.70 1.71 -11.18
N PRO A 113 -3.07 2.24 -12.23
CA PRO A 113 -2.46 3.58 -12.12
C PRO A 113 -3.47 4.67 -11.75
N ASP A 114 -4.69 4.59 -12.28
CA ASP A 114 -5.74 5.55 -11.95
C ASP A 114 -6.21 5.39 -10.51
N GLN A 115 -6.31 4.16 -10.02
CA GLN A 115 -6.66 3.89 -8.63
C GLN A 115 -5.61 4.49 -7.69
N VAL A 116 -4.34 4.28 -7.99
CA VAL A 116 -3.23 4.82 -7.20
C VAL A 116 -3.28 6.35 -7.19
N ARG A 117 -3.51 6.96 -8.34
CA ARG A 117 -3.60 8.41 -8.43
C ARG A 117 -4.73 8.95 -7.56
N ARG A 118 -5.87 8.27 -7.52
CA ARG A 118 -7.00 8.69 -6.67
C ARG A 118 -6.65 8.63 -5.20
N PHE A 119 -5.95 7.59 -4.75
CA PHE A 119 -5.55 7.49 -3.36
C PHE A 119 -4.59 8.62 -2.98
N LEU A 120 -3.65 8.95 -3.84
CA LEU A 120 -2.72 10.05 -3.63
C LEU A 120 -3.45 11.39 -3.59
N SER A 121 -4.34 11.63 -4.55
CA SER A 121 -5.09 12.89 -4.66
C SER A 121 -6.06 13.09 -3.51
N ALA A 122 -6.72 12.03 -3.06
CA ALA A 122 -7.65 12.12 -1.94
C ALA A 122 -6.94 12.62 -0.67
N LYS A 123 -5.72 12.15 -0.44
CA LYS A 123 -4.94 12.58 0.72
C LYS A 123 -4.51 14.03 0.59
N GLU A 124 -4.10 14.44 -0.60
CA GLU A 124 -3.70 15.84 -0.85
C GLU A 124 -4.88 16.78 -0.65
N VAL A 125 -6.06 16.41 -1.16
CA VAL A 125 -7.28 17.20 -0.98
C VAL A 125 -7.67 17.26 0.49
N GLY A 126 -7.51 16.16 1.20
CA GLY A 126 -7.85 16.07 2.62
C GLY A 126 -6.98 16.95 3.51
N THR A 127 -5.85 17.45 3.04
CA THR A 127 -4.97 18.29 3.83
C THR A 127 -5.29 19.78 3.71
N GLU A 128 -6.16 20.11 2.83
CA GLU A 128 -6.63 21.50 2.70
C GLU A 128 -7.67 21.82 3.78
#